data_7f565aa76e53ae4feba595d966370fa7
#
_entry.id   7f565aa76e53ae4feba595d966370fa7
#
_cell.length_a   1.000
_cell.length_b   1.000
_cell.length_c   1.000
_cell.angle_alpha   90.00
_cell.angle_beta   90.00
_cell.angle_gamma   90.00
#
_symmetry.space_group_name_H-M   'P 1'
#
loop_
_entity.id
_entity.type
_entity.pdbx_description
1 polymer ?
#
loop_
_entity_poly.entity_id
_entity_poly.type
_entity_poly.pdbx_seq_one_letter_code
_entity_poly.pdbx_strand_id
1 'polypeptide(L)'
;ISKLMYLTNADGQRVYRRLFGLDFGFSNDPAAVSAMLGNRDQQVIYVYDEIYKPGLTNSQLADEIKYKGWATAKIKADCSEPKSIKELRDYGISRVYPCKKGADSLKAGIRRLQDYQLIVHPRCTNTIIELNNYAWDVKDGLITSKPIDEYNHLMDAMRYGSEEMTIKKFSWWYKITCYLFTDYI
;
A
#
# COMPACT_ATOMS: atom_id res chain seq x y z
N ILE A 1 7.00 15.69 0.04
CA ILE A 1 6.62 14.58 -0.85
C ILE A 1 7.09 14.82 -2.28
N SER A 2 6.78 15.98 -2.89
CA SER A 2 7.17 16.26 -4.29
C SER A 2 8.68 16.08 -4.54
N LYS A 3 9.54 16.55 -3.63
CA LYS A 3 10.99 16.35 -3.73
C LYS A 3 11.39 14.86 -3.65
N LEU A 4 10.74 14.07 -2.79
CA LEU A 4 11.02 12.64 -2.65
C LEU A 4 10.66 11.85 -3.92
N MET A 5 9.60 12.24 -4.63
CA MET A 5 9.16 11.57 -5.87
C MET A 5 10.22 11.59 -6.97
N TYR A 6 11.10 12.59 -6.98
CA TYR A 6 12.10 12.79 -8.02
C TYR A 6 13.54 12.61 -7.54
N LEU A 7 13.73 12.27 -6.25
CA LEU A 7 15.05 12.03 -5.68
C LEU A 7 15.70 10.81 -6.34
N THR A 8 16.91 11.00 -6.85
CA THR A 8 17.74 9.96 -7.45
C THR A 8 19.03 9.76 -6.66
N ASN A 9 19.55 8.53 -6.68
CA ASN A 9 20.88 8.21 -6.15
C ASN A 9 21.98 8.63 -7.15
N ALA A 10 23.24 8.36 -6.81
CA ALA A 10 24.41 8.67 -7.65
C ALA A 10 24.34 8.01 -9.04
N ASP A 11 23.67 6.87 -9.17
CA ASP A 11 23.49 6.14 -10.43
C ASP A 11 22.27 6.63 -11.23
N GLY A 12 21.62 7.72 -10.83
CA GLY A 12 20.42 8.27 -11.46
C GLY A 12 19.14 7.45 -11.25
N GLN A 13 19.16 6.43 -10.40
CA GLN A 13 17.98 5.62 -10.08
C GLN A 13 17.12 6.32 -9.02
N ARG A 14 15.80 6.17 -9.11
CA ARG A 14 14.88 6.72 -8.11
C ARG A 14 15.09 6.05 -6.74
N VAL A 15 15.32 6.86 -5.73
CA VAL A 15 15.48 6.42 -4.34
C VAL A 15 14.16 5.89 -3.78
N TYR A 16 13.03 6.49 -4.17
CA TYR A 16 11.70 6.08 -3.76
C TYR A 16 10.89 5.49 -4.92
N ARG A 17 10.24 4.38 -4.67
CA ARG A 17 9.30 3.75 -5.61
C ARG A 17 7.91 4.33 -5.40
N ARG A 18 7.23 4.69 -6.48
CA ARG A 18 5.80 5.02 -6.44
C ARG A 18 5.01 3.72 -6.34
N LEU A 19 4.16 3.64 -5.33
CA LEU A 19 3.35 2.47 -5.03
C LEU A 19 1.88 2.92 -4.98
N PHE A 20 1.02 2.20 -5.68
CA PHE A 20 -0.42 2.44 -5.65
C PHE A 20 -1.13 1.12 -5.43
N GLY A 21 -2.03 1.10 -4.46
CA GLY A 21 -2.90 -0.02 -4.21
C GLY A 21 -4.37 0.40 -4.29
N LEU A 22 -5.21 -0.52 -4.73
CA LEU A 22 -6.64 -0.30 -4.87
C LEU A 22 -7.38 -1.49 -4.28
N ASP A 23 -8.30 -1.19 -3.37
CA ASP A 23 -9.35 -2.07 -2.92
C ASP A 23 -10.68 -1.58 -3.47
N PHE A 24 -11.42 -2.46 -4.16
CA PHE A 24 -12.69 -2.10 -4.77
C PHE A 24 -13.79 -2.08 -3.69
N GLY A 25 -14.50 -0.98 -3.59
CA GLY A 25 -15.73 -0.93 -2.81
C GLY A 25 -16.91 -1.53 -3.56
N PHE A 26 -17.86 -2.04 -2.82
CA PHE A 26 -19.12 -2.52 -3.36
C PHE A 26 -20.29 -1.95 -2.53
N SER A 27 -21.31 -1.39 -3.21
CA SER A 27 -22.49 -0.82 -2.55
C SER A 27 -22.14 0.21 -1.46
N ASN A 28 -22.11 -0.19 -0.21
CA ASN A 28 -21.84 0.68 0.94
C ASN A 28 -20.34 0.76 1.30
N ASP A 29 -19.54 -0.17 0.80
CA ASP A 29 -18.10 -0.19 1.09
C ASP A 29 -17.37 0.82 0.21
N PRO A 30 -16.40 1.56 0.78
CA PRO A 30 -15.67 2.55 0.02
C PRO A 30 -14.70 1.92 -0.96
N ALA A 31 -14.64 2.44 -2.18
CA ALA A 31 -13.49 2.23 -3.04
C ALA A 31 -12.30 2.98 -2.43
N ALA A 32 -11.21 2.26 -2.16
CA ALA A 32 -10.04 2.75 -1.47
C ALA A 32 -8.79 2.67 -2.35
N VAL A 33 -8.15 3.82 -2.61
CA VAL A 33 -6.85 3.89 -3.29
C VAL A 33 -5.83 4.53 -2.36
N SER A 34 -4.73 3.84 -2.13
CA SER A 34 -3.60 4.37 -1.37
C SER A 34 -2.44 4.74 -2.31
N ALA A 35 -1.99 6.00 -2.22
CA ALA A 35 -0.84 6.50 -2.96
C ALA A 35 0.37 6.63 -2.02
N MET A 36 1.45 5.90 -2.33
CA MET A 36 2.59 5.74 -1.44
C MET A 36 3.93 5.94 -2.16
N LEU A 37 4.95 6.25 -1.38
CA LEU A 37 6.36 6.20 -1.77
C LEU A 37 7.11 5.24 -0.84
N GLY A 38 7.75 4.23 -1.39
CA GLY A 38 8.49 3.24 -0.60
C GLY A 38 9.99 3.27 -0.86
N ASN A 39 10.78 3.21 0.20
CA ASN A 39 12.22 3.01 0.15
C ASN A 39 12.57 1.74 0.93
N ARG A 40 13.18 0.75 0.24
CA ARG A 40 13.55 -0.54 0.85
C ARG A 40 14.74 -0.44 1.77
N ASP A 41 15.70 0.37 1.42
CA ASP A 41 16.98 0.46 2.14
C ASP A 41 16.77 1.17 3.48
N GLN A 42 15.94 2.20 3.47
CA GLN A 42 15.53 2.93 4.68
C GLN A 42 14.38 2.25 5.43
N GLN A 43 13.77 1.22 4.86
CA GLN A 43 12.59 0.55 5.41
C GLN A 43 11.46 1.54 5.76
N VAL A 44 11.14 2.47 4.86
CA VAL A 44 10.10 3.48 5.06
C VAL A 44 9.10 3.46 3.92
N ILE A 45 7.83 3.64 4.26
CA ILE A 45 6.73 3.89 3.33
C ILE A 45 6.03 5.18 3.76
N TYR A 46 6.00 6.16 2.85
CA TYR A 46 5.22 7.38 3.00
C TYR A 46 3.86 7.19 2.32
N VAL A 47 2.77 7.28 3.07
CA VAL A 47 1.40 7.38 2.52
C VAL A 47 1.11 8.86 2.37
N TYR A 48 0.95 9.33 1.12
CA TYR A 48 0.91 10.76 0.88
C TYR A 48 -0.43 11.27 0.35
N ASP A 49 -1.27 10.38 -0.17
CA ASP A 49 -2.61 10.72 -0.64
C ASP A 49 -3.50 9.48 -0.73
N GLU A 50 -4.81 9.67 -0.74
CA GLU A 50 -5.80 8.60 -0.76
C GLU A 50 -7.04 8.98 -1.57
N ILE A 51 -7.76 7.97 -2.08
CA ILE A 51 -9.18 8.04 -2.43
C ILE A 51 -9.89 7.10 -1.45
N TYR A 52 -10.99 7.56 -0.85
CA TYR A 52 -11.82 6.78 0.04
C TYR A 52 -13.27 7.25 -0.09
N LYS A 53 -14.02 6.59 -0.93
CA LYS A 53 -15.38 7.02 -1.26
C LYS A 53 -16.32 5.82 -1.42
N PRO A 54 -17.41 5.75 -0.68
CA PRO A 54 -18.42 4.71 -0.89
C PRO A 54 -19.24 4.98 -2.16
N GLY A 55 -19.83 3.93 -2.71
CA GLY A 55 -20.83 4.01 -3.78
C GLY A 55 -20.30 4.48 -5.14
N LEU A 56 -18.99 4.49 -5.36
CA LEU A 56 -18.45 4.81 -6.67
C LEU A 56 -18.65 3.67 -7.67
N THR A 57 -19.14 4.00 -8.86
CA THR A 57 -19.01 3.12 -10.03
C THR A 57 -17.55 3.08 -10.51
N ASN A 58 -17.17 2.05 -11.26
CA ASN A 58 -15.80 1.96 -11.82
C ASN A 58 -15.47 3.14 -12.75
N SER A 59 -16.46 3.71 -13.46
CA SER A 59 -16.30 4.94 -14.24
C SER A 59 -15.94 6.14 -13.35
N GLN A 60 -16.72 6.35 -12.28
CA GLN A 60 -16.47 7.44 -11.34
C GLN A 60 -15.12 7.28 -10.61
N LEU A 61 -14.75 6.05 -10.25
CA LEU A 61 -13.45 5.75 -9.66
C LEU A 61 -12.31 6.08 -10.64
N ALA A 62 -12.47 5.75 -11.94
CA ALA A 62 -11.50 6.11 -12.97
C ALA A 62 -11.35 7.64 -13.09
N ASP A 63 -12.45 8.39 -13.00
CA ASP A 63 -12.40 9.85 -13.04
C ASP A 63 -11.70 10.44 -11.82
N GLU A 64 -11.92 9.90 -10.62
CA GLU A 64 -11.18 10.29 -9.40
C GLU A 64 -9.68 10.02 -9.55
N ILE A 65 -9.30 8.85 -10.07
CA ILE A 65 -7.90 8.49 -10.32
C ILE A 65 -7.26 9.45 -11.33
N LYS A 66 -7.97 9.82 -12.40
CA LYS A 66 -7.52 10.82 -13.38
C LYS A 66 -7.38 12.21 -12.75
N TYR A 67 -8.38 12.64 -11.98
CA TYR A 67 -8.36 13.93 -11.29
C TYR A 67 -7.15 14.07 -10.36
N LYS A 68 -6.76 13.00 -9.67
CA LYS A 68 -5.54 12.94 -8.86
C LYS A 68 -4.24 12.89 -9.69
N GLY A 69 -4.30 12.82 -11.02
CA GLY A 69 -3.13 12.68 -11.88
C GLY A 69 -2.46 11.29 -11.82
N TRP A 70 -3.21 10.25 -11.44
CA TRP A 70 -2.66 8.89 -11.28
C TRP A 70 -2.98 7.96 -12.44
N ALA A 71 -3.57 8.44 -13.52
CA ALA A 71 -3.99 7.62 -14.67
C ALA A 71 -2.88 6.75 -15.27
N THR A 72 -1.63 7.20 -15.22
CA THR A 72 -0.45 6.47 -15.72
C THR A 72 0.30 5.69 -14.64
N ALA A 73 -0.17 5.72 -13.39
CA ALA A 73 0.46 5.00 -12.29
C ALA A 73 0.25 3.49 -12.43
N LYS A 74 1.24 2.70 -11.99
CA LYS A 74 1.08 1.26 -11.81
C LYS A 74 0.28 1.02 -10.53
N ILE A 75 -0.97 0.59 -10.66
CA ILE A 75 -1.87 0.32 -9.55
C ILE A 75 -2.00 -1.19 -9.36
N LYS A 76 -1.81 -1.67 -8.13
CA LYS A 76 -2.09 -3.04 -7.72
C LYS A 76 -3.48 -3.10 -7.08
N ALA A 77 -4.38 -3.84 -7.69
CA ALA A 77 -5.78 -3.95 -7.26
C ALA A 77 -6.10 -5.34 -6.71
N ASP A 78 -7.17 -5.42 -5.95
CA ASP A 78 -7.71 -6.72 -5.52
C ASP A 78 -7.91 -7.63 -6.76
N CYS A 79 -7.35 -8.82 -6.70
CA CYS A 79 -7.44 -9.80 -7.79
C CYS A 79 -8.77 -10.56 -7.84
N SER A 80 -9.64 -10.44 -6.82
CA SER A 80 -10.98 -11.02 -6.84
C SER A 80 -11.95 -10.27 -7.76
N GLU A 81 -11.56 -9.06 -8.23
CA GLU A 81 -12.36 -8.18 -9.06
C GLU A 81 -11.83 -8.02 -10.51
N PRO A 82 -11.69 -9.12 -11.29
CA PRO A 82 -11.08 -9.06 -12.63
C PRO A 82 -11.91 -8.23 -13.63
N LYS A 83 -13.24 -8.17 -13.45
CA LYS A 83 -14.14 -7.34 -14.26
C LYS A 83 -13.88 -5.87 -14.02
N SER A 84 -13.83 -5.46 -12.74
CA SER A 84 -13.56 -4.08 -12.34
C SER A 84 -12.18 -3.61 -12.80
N ILE A 85 -11.16 -4.48 -12.73
CA ILE A 85 -9.82 -4.20 -13.28
C ILE A 85 -9.89 -3.95 -14.79
N LYS A 86 -10.66 -4.77 -15.53
CA LYS A 86 -10.84 -4.58 -16.98
C LYS A 86 -11.53 -3.26 -17.27
N GLU A 87 -12.63 -2.97 -16.60
CA GLU A 87 -13.39 -1.72 -16.79
C GLU A 87 -12.54 -0.48 -16.52
N LEU A 88 -11.73 -0.45 -15.45
CA LEU A 88 -10.81 0.66 -15.21
C LEU A 88 -9.83 0.86 -16.37
N ARG A 89 -9.34 -0.22 -16.98
CA ARG A 89 -8.46 -0.13 -18.16
C ARG A 89 -9.21 0.45 -19.37
N ASP A 90 -10.45 0.02 -19.57
CA ASP A 90 -11.31 0.52 -20.64
C ASP A 90 -11.64 2.01 -20.44
N TYR A 91 -11.73 2.49 -19.18
CA TYR A 91 -11.85 3.89 -18.82
C TYR A 91 -10.53 4.68 -18.80
N GLY A 92 -9.44 4.10 -19.30
CA GLY A 92 -8.17 4.79 -19.51
C GLY A 92 -7.15 4.71 -18.35
N ILE A 93 -7.41 3.89 -17.32
CA ILE A 93 -6.41 3.57 -16.29
C ILE A 93 -5.66 2.30 -16.71
N SER A 94 -4.83 2.41 -17.74
CA SER A 94 -4.27 1.26 -18.46
C SER A 94 -3.35 0.36 -17.62
N ARG A 95 -2.77 0.85 -16.53
CA ARG A 95 -1.77 0.14 -15.72
C ARG A 95 -2.31 -0.38 -14.39
N VAL A 96 -3.55 -0.85 -14.36
CA VAL A 96 -4.13 -1.58 -13.23
C VAL A 96 -3.84 -3.07 -13.39
N TYR A 97 -3.25 -3.67 -12.36
CA TYR A 97 -2.86 -5.08 -12.35
C TYR A 97 -3.41 -5.77 -11.11
N PRO A 98 -3.86 -7.03 -11.21
CA PRO A 98 -4.25 -7.78 -10.05
C PRO A 98 -3.08 -7.96 -9.08
N CYS A 99 -3.35 -7.93 -7.79
CA CYS A 99 -2.40 -8.35 -6.77
C CYS A 99 -2.23 -9.89 -6.81
N LYS A 100 -1.16 -10.38 -6.20
CA LYS A 100 -0.97 -11.82 -6.02
C LYS A 100 -1.61 -12.24 -4.70
N LYS A 101 -2.63 -13.11 -4.78
CA LYS A 101 -3.20 -13.78 -3.61
C LYS A 101 -2.75 -15.24 -3.60
N GLY A 102 -2.34 -15.72 -2.44
CA GLY A 102 -2.04 -17.10 -2.15
C GLY A 102 -2.45 -17.43 -0.72
N ALA A 103 -2.28 -18.66 -0.29
CA ALA A 103 -2.44 -19.02 1.11
C ALA A 103 -1.58 -18.07 1.97
N ASP A 104 -2.12 -17.57 3.07
CA ASP A 104 -1.47 -16.64 3.99
C ASP A 104 -1.08 -15.25 3.41
N SER A 105 -1.53 -14.90 2.20
CA SER A 105 -1.20 -13.59 1.58
C SER A 105 -1.61 -12.39 2.44
N LEU A 106 -2.71 -12.52 3.22
CA LEU A 106 -3.16 -11.50 4.16
C LEU A 106 -2.11 -11.26 5.26
N LYS A 107 -1.72 -12.31 5.97
CA LYS A 107 -0.71 -12.25 7.03
C LYS A 107 0.65 -11.80 6.50
N ALA A 108 1.07 -12.32 5.34
CA ALA A 108 2.32 -11.93 4.70
C ALA A 108 2.32 -10.45 4.30
N GLY A 109 1.17 -9.93 3.84
CA GLY A 109 1.00 -8.52 3.51
C GLY A 109 1.05 -7.62 4.73
N ILE A 110 0.37 -7.99 5.83
CA ILE A 110 0.42 -7.26 7.10
C ILE A 110 1.85 -7.23 7.64
N ARG A 111 2.53 -8.39 7.70
CA ARG A 111 3.94 -8.46 8.14
C ARG A 111 4.85 -7.58 7.30
N ARG A 112 4.64 -7.56 5.97
CA ARG A 112 5.39 -6.67 5.09
C ARG A 112 5.23 -5.21 5.46
N LEU A 113 4.01 -4.73 5.74
CA LEU A 113 3.77 -3.36 6.19
C LEU A 113 4.42 -3.10 7.56
N GLN A 114 4.38 -4.07 8.47
CA GLN A 114 5.03 -3.98 9.79
C GLN A 114 6.57 -3.96 9.72
N ASP A 115 7.17 -4.50 8.64
CA ASP A 115 8.61 -4.43 8.41
C ASP A 115 9.09 -3.02 8.02
N TYR A 116 8.17 -2.08 7.78
CA TYR A 116 8.43 -0.69 7.37
C TYR A 116 7.94 0.31 8.41
N GLN A 117 8.66 1.41 8.54
CA GLN A 117 8.12 2.59 9.20
C GLN A 117 7.08 3.24 8.27
N LEU A 118 5.82 3.31 8.70
CA LEU A 118 4.77 4.00 7.98
C LEU A 118 4.73 5.47 8.42
N ILE A 119 4.87 6.37 7.46
CA ILE A 119 4.73 7.82 7.67
C ILE A 119 3.54 8.30 6.86
N VAL A 120 2.47 8.67 7.56
CA VAL A 120 1.20 9.04 6.93
C VAL A 120 1.05 10.55 6.92
N HIS A 121 0.76 11.11 5.75
CA HIS A 121 0.51 12.54 5.61
C HIS A 121 -0.83 12.89 6.29
N PRO A 122 -0.94 14.02 7.03
CA PRO A 122 -2.17 14.39 7.75
C PRO A 122 -3.44 14.49 6.89
N ARG A 123 -3.32 14.68 5.57
CA ARG A 123 -4.46 14.67 4.64
C ARG A 123 -5.08 13.28 4.43
N CYS A 124 -4.34 12.21 4.74
CA CYS A 124 -4.80 10.82 4.62
C CYS A 124 -5.57 10.44 5.90
N THR A 125 -6.69 11.13 6.13
CA THR A 125 -7.47 11.01 7.37
C THR A 125 -8.09 9.64 7.53
N ASN A 126 -8.56 9.01 6.44
CA ASN A 126 -9.15 7.67 6.50
C ASN A 126 -8.07 6.61 6.75
N THR A 127 -6.88 6.74 6.13
CA THR A 127 -5.73 5.86 6.45
C THR A 127 -5.38 5.95 7.94
N ILE A 128 -5.37 7.16 8.53
CA ILE A 128 -5.10 7.35 9.95
C ILE A 128 -6.18 6.69 10.82
N ILE A 129 -7.45 6.84 10.45
CA ILE A 129 -8.57 6.20 11.16
C ILE A 129 -8.44 4.68 11.11
N GLU A 130 -8.22 4.11 9.92
CA GLU A 130 -8.07 2.66 9.78
C GLU A 130 -6.86 2.13 10.55
N LEU A 131 -5.69 2.75 10.45
CA LEU A 131 -4.49 2.34 11.19
C LEU A 131 -4.69 2.34 12.72
N ASN A 132 -5.50 3.25 13.25
CA ASN A 132 -5.78 3.32 14.69
C ASN A 132 -6.81 2.28 15.15
N ASN A 133 -7.62 1.75 14.25
CA ASN A 133 -8.71 0.83 14.59
C ASN A 133 -8.50 -0.60 14.08
N TYR A 134 -7.63 -0.81 13.08
CA TYR A 134 -7.36 -2.13 12.52
C TYR A 134 -6.65 -3.03 13.53
N ALA A 135 -7.30 -4.10 13.92
CA ALA A 135 -6.83 -5.01 14.96
C ALA A 135 -7.05 -6.47 14.57
N TRP A 136 -6.43 -7.38 15.31
CA TRP A 136 -6.76 -8.79 15.22
C TRP A 136 -8.12 -9.07 15.87
N ASP A 137 -8.94 -9.86 15.19
CA ASP A 137 -10.25 -10.26 15.70
C ASP A 137 -10.11 -11.08 17.01
N VAL A 138 -11.07 -10.93 17.93
CA VAL A 138 -11.10 -11.61 19.21
C VAL A 138 -12.36 -12.45 19.31
N LYS A 139 -12.20 -13.78 19.49
CA LYS A 139 -13.30 -14.73 19.72
C LYS A 139 -13.10 -15.44 21.04
N ASP A 140 -14.14 -15.47 21.85
CA ASP A 140 -14.12 -16.12 23.17
C ASP A 140 -12.95 -15.66 24.06
N GLY A 141 -12.59 -14.37 23.98
CA GLY A 141 -11.46 -13.79 24.73
C GLY A 141 -10.08 -14.13 24.18
N LEU A 142 -9.98 -14.83 23.05
CA LEU A 142 -8.72 -15.21 22.41
C LEU A 142 -8.52 -14.39 21.11
N ILE A 143 -7.31 -13.87 20.94
CA ILE A 143 -6.91 -13.19 19.70
C ILE A 143 -6.85 -14.24 18.58
N THR A 144 -7.61 -14.00 17.52
CA THR A 144 -7.61 -14.89 16.35
C THR A 144 -6.42 -14.59 15.42
N SER A 145 -6.25 -15.42 14.41
CA SER A 145 -5.23 -15.22 13.38
C SER A 145 -5.74 -14.41 12.17
N LYS A 146 -6.92 -13.82 12.27
CA LYS A 146 -7.52 -12.97 11.25
C LYS A 146 -7.73 -11.57 11.82
N PRO A 147 -7.52 -10.50 11.05
CA PRO A 147 -7.94 -9.16 11.47
C PRO A 147 -9.47 -9.04 11.44
N ILE A 148 -9.98 -7.99 12.10
CA ILE A 148 -11.38 -7.58 11.99
C ILE A 148 -11.73 -7.25 10.54
N ASP A 149 -13.01 -7.40 10.19
CA ASP A 149 -13.52 -7.11 8.84
C ASP A 149 -14.03 -5.66 8.71
N GLU A 150 -13.53 -4.79 9.58
CA GLU A 150 -13.77 -3.35 9.59
C GLU A 150 -12.44 -2.61 9.50
N TYR A 151 -12.46 -1.36 9.05
CA TYR A 151 -11.25 -0.52 8.94
C TYR A 151 -10.14 -1.15 8.09
N ASN A 152 -10.50 -1.88 7.04
CA ASN A 152 -9.59 -2.73 6.28
C ASN A 152 -9.32 -2.25 4.85
N HIS A 153 -10.12 -1.33 4.29
CA HIS A 153 -10.07 -0.98 2.87
C HIS A 153 -8.75 -0.32 2.44
N LEU A 154 -8.31 0.73 3.15
CA LEU A 154 -7.00 1.34 2.89
C LEU A 154 -5.84 0.47 3.37
N MET A 155 -6.05 -0.32 4.44
CA MET A 155 -5.08 -1.33 4.86
C MET A 155 -4.85 -2.36 3.77
N ASP A 156 -5.91 -2.84 3.11
CA ASP A 156 -5.83 -3.77 1.99
C ASP A 156 -5.24 -3.12 0.75
N ALA A 157 -5.65 -1.90 0.42
CA ALA A 157 -5.04 -1.12 -0.65
C ALA A 157 -3.53 -0.95 -0.41
N MET A 158 -3.07 -0.58 0.79
CA MET A 158 -1.64 -0.49 1.12
C MET A 158 -0.94 -1.85 0.98
N ARG A 159 -1.57 -2.91 1.42
CA ARG A 159 -1.06 -4.29 1.31
C ARG A 159 -0.84 -4.69 -0.15
N TYR A 160 -1.80 -4.40 -1.04
CA TYR A 160 -1.69 -4.66 -2.47
C TYR A 160 -0.61 -3.80 -3.12
N GLY A 161 -0.64 -2.49 -2.87
CA GLY A 161 0.33 -1.54 -3.43
C GLY A 161 1.77 -1.82 -3.02
N SER A 162 1.99 -2.34 -1.81
CA SER A 162 3.31 -2.69 -1.30
C SER A 162 3.80 -4.11 -1.68
N GLU A 163 3.06 -4.84 -2.52
CA GLU A 163 3.37 -6.25 -2.88
C GLU A 163 4.83 -6.47 -3.31
N GLU A 164 5.40 -5.51 -4.02
CA GLU A 164 6.77 -5.58 -4.53
C GLU A 164 7.82 -5.09 -3.52
N MET A 165 7.42 -4.66 -2.33
CA MET A 165 8.30 -4.13 -1.28
C MET A 165 8.82 -5.22 -0.34
N THR A 166 9.22 -6.36 -0.88
CA THR A 166 9.86 -7.43 -0.09
C THR A 166 11.27 -7.01 0.32
N ILE A 167 11.54 -7.07 1.61
CA ILE A 167 12.91 -6.92 2.12
C ILE A 167 13.66 -8.20 1.79
N LYS A 168 14.79 -8.09 1.07
CA LYS A 168 15.74 -9.18 1.04
C LYS A 168 16.27 -9.34 2.47
N LYS A 169 15.97 -10.45 3.12
CA LYS A 169 16.62 -10.78 4.39
C LYS A 169 18.12 -10.87 4.11
N PHE A 170 18.85 -9.79 4.36
CA PHE A 170 20.29 -9.88 4.48
C PHE A 170 20.59 -10.83 5.64
N SER A 171 21.56 -11.74 5.46
CA SER A 171 21.96 -12.68 6.50
C SER A 171 22.34 -11.88 7.76
N TRP A 172 22.06 -12.44 8.92
CA TRP A 172 22.32 -11.86 10.25
C TRP A 172 23.72 -11.23 10.39
N TRP A 173 24.69 -11.71 9.62
CA TRP A 173 26.08 -11.22 9.61
C TRP A 173 26.23 -9.77 9.16
N TYR A 174 25.37 -9.26 8.28
CA TYR A 174 25.48 -7.88 7.80
C TYR A 174 24.94 -6.84 8.79
N LYS A 175 23.98 -7.21 9.65
CA LYS A 175 23.49 -6.32 10.72
C LYS A 175 24.53 -6.11 11.82
N ILE A 176 25.36 -7.11 12.12
CA ILE A 176 26.42 -7.00 13.14
C ILE A 176 27.58 -6.12 12.65
N THR A 177 27.93 -6.17 11.37
CA THR A 177 29.03 -5.37 10.82
C THR A 177 28.70 -3.88 10.72
N CYS A 178 27.42 -3.50 10.51
CA CYS A 178 27.03 -2.09 10.48
C CYS A 178 27.00 -1.44 11.88
N TYR A 179 26.75 -2.19 12.95
CA TYR A 179 26.77 -1.63 14.31
C TYR A 179 28.17 -1.41 14.89
N LEU A 180 29.19 -2.08 14.34
CA LEU A 180 30.57 -1.95 14.83
C LEU A 180 31.36 -0.80 14.17
N PHE A 181 30.80 -0.14 13.13
CA PHE A 181 31.47 0.97 12.44
C PHE A 181 30.91 2.37 12.77
N THR A 182 29.92 2.49 13.64
CA THR A 182 29.35 3.80 13.99
C THR A 182 29.89 4.43 15.28
N ASP A 183 30.86 3.78 15.96
CA ASP A 183 31.45 4.31 17.19
C ASP A 183 32.85 4.92 17.02
N TYR A 184 33.26 5.26 15.79
CA TYR A 184 34.48 6.03 15.56
C TYR A 184 34.27 7.06 14.45
N ILE A 185 33.65 8.20 14.77
CA ILE A 185 34.00 9.55 14.27
C ILE A 185 33.39 10.57 15.24
#